data_84b21d1f4fa4c836a7a22c4a73cf9787
#
_entry.id   84b21d1f4fa4c836a7a22c4a73cf9787
#
_cell.length_a   1.000
_cell.length_b   1.000
_cell.length_c   1.000
_cell.angle_alpha   90.00
_cell.angle_beta   90.00
_cell.angle_gamma   90.00
#
_symmetry.space_group_name_H-M   'P 1'
#
loop_
_entity.id
_entity.type
_entity.pdbx_description
1 polymer ?
#
loop_
_entity_poly.entity_id
_entity_poly.type
_entity_poly.pdbx_seq_one_letter_code
_entity_poly.pdbx_strand_id
1 'polypeptide(L)'
;EATHHKKLSFDVSDPMLLAGTLLGAMLPFFFAALTMMSVGKAAAEMIEEVRRQFREVKNEKGVTLLEAIKKVTAEGHISEEDDVEPDSDRCVMISTRSSVKEMLAPGLYAVFTPLIAGFLIGPRMVMGLLAGCIGSAAMLAIMMGNAGGAWDNSKKLCEKLQIKKTDVGKACVVGDTVGDPFKDTSGPSLDILLKLMAMVSLLMAPLIDGKDDWELWYVGAIISLLCLIATGVLMYKGILTWKDPLGGAADGAAASANKVAPMSEPTV
;
A
#
# COMPACT_ATOMS: atom_id res chain seq x y z
N GLU A 1 40.61 29.56 15.25
CA GLU A 1 39.63 29.91 14.19
C GLU A 1 38.28 29.47 14.68
N ALA A 2 37.47 30.45 15.13
CA ALA A 2 36.06 30.17 15.51
C ALA A 2 35.27 29.99 14.24
N THR A 3 34.93 28.75 13.89
CA THR A 3 33.95 28.43 12.86
C THR A 3 32.64 29.08 13.30
N HIS A 4 32.31 30.21 12.65
CA HIS A 4 30.99 30.79 12.75
C HIS A 4 29.96 29.77 12.14
N HIS A 5 29.43 28.87 12.96
CA HIS A 5 28.26 28.12 12.60
C HIS A 5 27.14 29.14 12.39
N LYS A 6 26.78 29.38 11.12
CA LYS A 6 25.66 30.21 10.74
C LYS A 6 24.42 29.55 11.34
N LYS A 7 23.89 30.14 12.41
CA LYS A 7 22.67 29.63 13.05
C LYS A 7 21.56 29.68 11.99
N LEU A 8 21.13 28.52 11.52
CA LEU A 8 19.94 28.40 10.69
C LEU A 8 18.74 28.94 11.49
N SER A 9 18.22 30.08 11.11
CA SER A 9 16.98 30.60 11.66
C SER A 9 15.82 29.97 10.89
N PHE A 10 14.90 29.35 11.61
CA PHE A 10 13.70 28.75 11.05
C PHE A 10 12.57 29.77 11.11
N ASP A 11 12.36 30.46 10.02
CA ASP A 11 11.23 31.37 9.85
C ASP A 11 10.19 30.68 8.97
N VAL A 12 8.95 30.53 9.49
CA VAL A 12 7.84 29.91 8.77
C VAL A 12 7.47 30.70 7.51
N SER A 13 7.83 31.99 7.45
CA SER A 13 7.66 32.83 6.27
C SER A 13 8.71 32.60 5.17
N ASP A 14 9.75 31.79 5.43
CA ASP A 14 10.74 31.42 4.41
C ASP A 14 10.11 30.59 3.30
N PRO A 15 10.14 31.04 2.03
CA PRO A 15 9.54 30.33 0.91
C PRO A 15 10.05 28.90 0.73
N MET A 16 11.33 28.64 1.02
CA MET A 16 11.92 27.31 0.89
C MET A 16 11.40 26.36 1.96
N LEU A 17 11.28 26.82 3.20
CA LEU A 17 10.71 26.06 4.29
C LEU A 17 9.22 25.77 4.04
N LEU A 18 8.47 26.76 3.56
CA LEU A 18 7.05 26.61 3.22
C LEU A 18 6.84 25.60 2.07
N ALA A 19 7.64 25.72 1.00
CA ALA A 19 7.59 24.76 -0.11
C ALA A 19 7.90 23.35 0.35
N GLY A 20 8.95 23.20 1.19
CA GLY A 20 9.28 21.91 1.84
C GLY A 20 8.11 21.34 2.64
N THR A 21 7.46 22.18 3.45
CA THR A 21 6.32 21.76 4.28
C THR A 21 5.15 21.27 3.43
N LEU A 22 4.81 21.97 2.36
CA LEU A 22 3.73 21.55 1.45
C LEU A 22 4.06 20.23 0.74
N LEU A 23 5.28 20.10 0.21
CA LEU A 23 5.73 18.84 -0.39
C LEU A 23 5.77 17.71 0.63
N GLY A 24 6.30 17.96 1.83
CA GLY A 24 6.33 17.01 2.93
C GLY A 24 4.94 16.53 3.32
N ALA A 25 3.97 17.44 3.41
CA ALA A 25 2.59 17.08 3.71
C ALA A 25 1.92 16.19 2.65
N MET A 26 2.32 16.31 1.38
CA MET A 26 1.83 15.48 0.29
C MET A 26 2.41 14.04 0.33
N LEU A 27 3.64 13.88 0.79
CA LEU A 27 4.37 12.60 0.71
C LEU A 27 3.63 11.40 1.32
N PRO A 28 3.04 11.48 2.54
CA PRO A 28 2.34 10.35 3.15
C PRO A 28 1.14 9.88 2.34
N PHE A 29 0.40 10.80 1.71
CA PHE A 29 -0.75 10.43 0.87
C PHE A 29 -0.29 9.69 -0.38
N PHE A 30 0.77 10.16 -1.02
CA PHE A 30 1.34 9.48 -2.18
C PHE A 30 1.90 8.10 -1.81
N PHE A 31 2.60 8.01 -0.69
CA PHE A 31 3.11 6.74 -0.16
C PHE A 31 1.98 5.76 0.17
N ALA A 32 0.92 6.23 0.83
CA ALA A 32 -0.27 5.42 1.12
C ALA A 32 -0.95 4.93 -0.16
N ALA A 33 -1.07 5.77 -1.18
CA ALA A 33 -1.61 5.37 -2.47
C ALA A 33 -0.77 4.25 -3.12
N LEU A 34 0.57 4.38 -3.12
CA LEU A 34 1.47 3.35 -3.64
C LEU A 34 1.31 2.02 -2.88
N THR A 35 1.29 2.06 -1.56
CA THR A 35 1.14 0.84 -0.75
C THR A 35 -0.21 0.17 -0.96
N MET A 36 -1.29 0.94 -1.07
CA MET A 36 -2.64 0.41 -1.35
C MET A 36 -2.73 -0.23 -2.74
N MET A 37 -2.14 0.39 -3.76
CA MET A 37 -2.06 -0.21 -5.09
C MET A 37 -1.26 -1.51 -5.09
N SER A 38 -0.17 -1.57 -4.34
CA SER A 38 0.67 -2.75 -4.18
C SER A 38 -0.11 -3.93 -3.57
N VAL A 39 -0.89 -3.65 -2.51
CA VAL A 39 -1.77 -4.66 -1.89
C VAL A 39 -2.80 -5.18 -2.89
N GLY A 40 -3.42 -4.29 -3.66
CA GLY A 40 -4.39 -4.67 -4.69
C GLY A 40 -3.81 -5.62 -5.75
N LYS A 41 -2.58 -5.36 -6.19
CA LYS A 41 -1.88 -6.24 -7.15
C LYS A 41 -1.55 -7.60 -6.54
N ALA A 42 -1.01 -7.63 -5.32
CA ALA A 42 -0.71 -8.87 -4.62
C ALA A 42 -1.97 -9.72 -4.41
N ALA A 43 -3.08 -9.10 -4.03
CA ALA A 43 -4.37 -9.76 -3.89
C ALA A 43 -4.88 -10.33 -5.22
N ALA A 44 -4.72 -9.61 -6.33
CA ALA A 44 -5.11 -10.09 -7.65
C ALA A 44 -4.33 -11.35 -8.07
N GLU A 45 -3.01 -11.36 -7.90
CA GLU A 45 -2.18 -12.55 -8.18
C GLU A 45 -2.61 -13.76 -7.32
N MET A 46 -2.96 -13.51 -6.05
CA MET A 46 -3.45 -14.57 -5.16
C MET A 46 -4.82 -15.11 -5.59
N ILE A 47 -5.73 -14.23 -5.99
CA ILE A 47 -7.06 -14.62 -6.49
C ILE A 47 -6.93 -15.50 -7.74
N GLU A 48 -6.04 -15.17 -8.66
CA GLU A 48 -5.81 -15.98 -9.86
C GLU A 48 -5.27 -17.37 -9.51
N GLU A 49 -4.33 -17.45 -8.58
CA GLU A 49 -3.79 -18.73 -8.12
C GLU A 49 -4.86 -19.59 -7.43
N VAL A 50 -5.66 -19.02 -6.54
CA VAL A 50 -6.76 -19.73 -5.89
C VAL A 50 -7.76 -20.25 -6.92
N ARG A 51 -8.13 -19.44 -7.91
CA ARG A 51 -9.01 -19.86 -9.00
C ARG A 51 -8.42 -20.99 -9.83
N ARG A 52 -7.10 -20.95 -10.08
CA ARG A 52 -6.38 -22.00 -10.77
C ARG A 52 -6.45 -23.30 -9.97
N GLN A 53 -6.15 -23.25 -8.67
CA GLN A 53 -6.17 -24.43 -7.81
C GLN A 53 -7.56 -25.09 -7.76
N PHE A 54 -8.62 -24.31 -7.67
CA PHE A 54 -9.99 -24.87 -7.69
C PHE A 54 -10.33 -25.63 -8.98
N ARG A 55 -9.70 -25.27 -10.11
CA ARG A 55 -9.98 -25.87 -11.42
C ARG A 55 -9.03 -26.99 -11.79
N GLU A 56 -7.75 -26.85 -11.41
CA GLU A 56 -6.66 -27.67 -11.95
C GLU A 56 -6.11 -28.69 -10.95
N VAL A 57 -6.13 -28.37 -9.64
CA VAL A 57 -5.62 -29.29 -8.61
C VAL A 57 -6.61 -30.44 -8.44
N LYS A 58 -6.10 -31.66 -8.62
CA LYS A 58 -6.87 -32.91 -8.57
C LYS A 58 -6.13 -33.92 -7.72
N ASN A 59 -6.90 -34.80 -7.07
CA ASN A 59 -6.34 -35.98 -6.42
C ASN A 59 -6.03 -37.08 -7.45
N GLU A 60 -5.51 -38.23 -7.00
CA GLU A 60 -5.21 -39.38 -7.83
C GLU A 60 -6.44 -39.94 -8.57
N LYS A 61 -7.63 -39.73 -8.05
CA LYS A 61 -8.91 -40.15 -8.63
C LYS A 61 -9.46 -39.16 -9.66
N GLY A 62 -8.79 -37.99 -9.86
CA GLY A 62 -9.20 -36.96 -10.78
C GLY A 62 -10.29 -36.01 -10.26
N VAL A 63 -10.64 -36.08 -8.96
CA VAL A 63 -11.58 -35.16 -8.30
C VAL A 63 -10.89 -33.79 -8.13
N THR A 64 -11.55 -32.71 -8.57
CA THR A 64 -11.03 -31.35 -8.42
C THR A 64 -11.25 -30.81 -7.01
N LEU A 65 -10.40 -29.86 -6.58
CA LEU A 65 -10.56 -29.18 -5.29
C LEU A 65 -11.96 -28.54 -5.15
N LEU A 66 -12.51 -28.00 -6.25
CA LEU A 66 -13.85 -27.45 -6.26
C LEU A 66 -14.95 -28.50 -5.99
N GLU A 67 -14.79 -29.71 -6.56
CA GLU A 67 -15.73 -30.81 -6.34
C GLU A 67 -15.65 -31.35 -4.92
N ALA A 68 -14.44 -31.46 -4.38
CA ALA A 68 -14.21 -31.85 -3.01
C ALA A 68 -14.92 -30.90 -2.02
N ILE A 69 -14.74 -29.57 -2.19
CA ILE A 69 -15.40 -28.56 -1.36
C ILE A 69 -16.93 -28.61 -1.49
N LYS A 70 -17.46 -28.83 -2.71
CA LYS A 70 -18.91 -28.98 -2.90
C LYS A 70 -19.47 -30.18 -2.17
N LYS A 71 -18.76 -31.33 -2.16
CA LYS A 71 -19.15 -32.51 -1.39
C LYS A 71 -19.17 -32.21 0.11
N VAL A 72 -18.11 -31.60 0.66
CA VAL A 72 -18.07 -31.16 2.07
C VAL A 72 -19.25 -30.27 2.43
N THR A 73 -19.58 -29.32 1.54
CA THR A 73 -20.69 -28.37 1.78
C THR A 73 -22.05 -29.05 1.77
N ALA A 74 -22.21 -30.09 0.93
CA ALA A 74 -23.49 -30.81 0.78
C ALA A 74 -23.67 -31.91 1.85
N GLU A 75 -22.60 -32.63 2.19
CA GLU A 75 -22.66 -33.86 3.00
C GLU A 75 -22.11 -33.63 4.43
N GLY A 76 -21.47 -32.47 4.68
CA GLY A 76 -20.86 -32.12 5.99
C GLY A 76 -19.59 -32.89 6.32
N HIS A 77 -19.15 -33.81 5.47
CA HIS A 77 -18.02 -34.70 5.67
C HIS A 77 -17.42 -35.07 4.29
N ILE A 78 -16.11 -35.25 4.22
CA ILE A 78 -15.41 -35.79 3.05
C ILE A 78 -14.71 -37.08 3.44
N SER A 79 -14.69 -38.09 2.56
CA SER A 79 -13.88 -39.26 2.76
C SER A 79 -12.41 -38.95 2.47
N GLU A 80 -11.47 -39.59 3.22
CA GLU A 80 -10.02 -39.39 3.00
C GLU A 80 -9.60 -39.65 1.55
N GLU A 81 -10.35 -40.48 0.82
CA GLU A 81 -10.09 -40.79 -0.58
C GLU A 81 -10.48 -39.71 -1.57
N ASP A 82 -11.40 -38.83 -1.19
CA ASP A 82 -11.88 -37.70 -2.02
C ASP A 82 -11.25 -36.40 -1.60
N ASP A 83 -10.37 -36.41 -0.57
CA ASP A 83 -9.69 -35.21 -0.10
C ASP A 83 -8.66 -34.73 -1.12
N VAL A 84 -8.59 -33.40 -1.27
CA VAL A 84 -7.69 -32.71 -2.20
C VAL A 84 -6.93 -31.63 -1.44
N GLU A 85 -5.64 -31.84 -1.25
CA GLU A 85 -4.80 -30.83 -0.59
C GLU A 85 -4.54 -29.64 -1.51
N PRO A 86 -4.80 -28.41 -1.04
CA PRO A 86 -4.43 -27.20 -1.78
C PRO A 86 -2.92 -26.99 -1.74
N ASP A 87 -2.35 -26.42 -2.81
CA ASP A 87 -0.93 -26.05 -2.90
C ASP A 87 -0.66 -24.77 -2.10
N SER A 88 -0.56 -24.91 -0.79
CA SER A 88 -0.30 -23.82 0.15
C SER A 88 1.07 -23.19 -0.05
N ASP A 89 2.10 -23.99 -0.38
CA ASP A 89 3.47 -23.51 -0.58
C ASP A 89 3.55 -22.55 -1.75
N ARG A 90 2.82 -22.83 -2.81
CA ARG A 90 2.73 -21.95 -3.97
C ARG A 90 2.03 -20.62 -3.62
N CYS A 91 0.98 -20.65 -2.82
CA CYS A 91 0.33 -19.46 -2.33
C CYS A 91 1.27 -18.58 -1.49
N VAL A 92 2.03 -19.20 -0.56
CA VAL A 92 3.05 -18.49 0.23
C VAL A 92 4.13 -17.89 -0.64
N MET A 93 4.62 -18.64 -1.64
CA MET A 93 5.64 -18.16 -2.57
C MET A 93 5.15 -16.95 -3.40
N ILE A 94 3.93 -17.00 -3.93
CA ILE A 94 3.32 -15.90 -4.69
C ILE A 94 3.17 -14.67 -3.79
N SER A 95 2.59 -14.84 -2.60
CA SER A 95 2.38 -13.74 -1.65
C SER A 95 3.69 -13.06 -1.26
N THR A 96 4.72 -13.84 -0.90
CA THR A 96 6.03 -13.32 -0.51
C THR A 96 6.71 -12.59 -1.66
N ARG A 97 6.73 -13.20 -2.86
CA ARG A 97 7.36 -12.62 -4.04
C ARG A 97 6.69 -11.32 -4.47
N SER A 98 5.36 -11.30 -4.49
CA SER A 98 4.59 -10.12 -4.85
C SER A 98 4.80 -9.01 -3.82
N SER A 99 4.74 -9.32 -2.53
CA SER A 99 4.97 -8.34 -1.46
C SER A 99 6.34 -7.68 -1.54
N VAL A 100 7.42 -8.47 -1.71
CA VAL A 100 8.78 -7.92 -1.84
C VAL A 100 8.92 -7.04 -3.08
N LYS A 101 8.38 -7.48 -4.22
CA LYS A 101 8.42 -6.74 -5.48
C LYS A 101 7.71 -5.39 -5.38
N GLU A 102 6.51 -5.39 -4.83
CA GLU A 102 5.66 -4.21 -4.77
C GLU A 102 6.12 -3.20 -3.70
N MET A 103 6.86 -3.63 -2.66
CA MET A 103 7.42 -2.70 -1.65
C MET A 103 8.66 -1.95 -2.14
N LEU A 104 9.22 -2.30 -3.28
CA LEU A 104 10.44 -1.66 -3.79
C LEU A 104 10.22 -0.17 -4.11
N ALA A 105 9.11 0.17 -4.76
CA ALA A 105 8.80 1.55 -5.14
C ALA A 105 8.54 2.47 -3.94
N PRO A 106 7.67 2.13 -2.98
CA PRO A 106 7.49 2.93 -1.77
C PRO A 106 8.78 3.08 -0.95
N GLY A 107 9.59 2.01 -0.84
CA GLY A 107 10.86 2.03 -0.11
C GLY A 107 11.89 2.99 -0.72
N LEU A 108 12.07 2.94 -2.02
CA LEU A 108 12.95 3.88 -2.73
C LEU A 108 12.49 5.33 -2.55
N TYR A 109 11.20 5.57 -2.67
CA TYR A 109 10.62 6.88 -2.47
C TYR A 109 10.90 7.45 -1.08
N ALA A 110 10.72 6.65 -0.02
CA ALA A 110 10.96 7.05 1.36
C ALA A 110 12.42 7.47 1.61
N VAL A 111 13.38 6.75 1.02
CA VAL A 111 14.81 6.99 1.24
C VAL A 111 15.32 8.16 0.38
N PHE A 112 14.96 8.18 -0.89
CA PHE A 112 15.55 9.16 -1.83
C PHE A 112 14.94 10.54 -1.75
N THR A 113 13.69 10.68 -1.31
CA THR A 113 13.06 12.00 -1.22
C THR A 113 13.79 12.99 -0.33
N PRO A 114 14.14 12.68 0.94
CA PRO A 114 14.90 13.60 1.77
C PRO A 114 16.33 13.84 1.26
N LEU A 115 16.98 12.83 0.65
CA LEU A 115 18.30 12.98 0.04
C LEU A 115 18.27 13.97 -1.12
N ILE A 116 17.29 13.83 -2.02
CA ILE A 116 17.13 14.73 -3.15
C ILE A 116 16.84 16.16 -2.65
N ALA A 117 15.89 16.30 -1.72
CA ALA A 117 15.54 17.62 -1.18
C ALA A 117 16.74 18.31 -0.51
N GLY A 118 17.53 17.57 0.27
CA GLY A 118 18.66 18.13 1.00
C GLY A 118 19.85 18.50 0.13
N PHE A 119 20.26 17.62 -0.77
CA PHE A 119 21.41 17.88 -1.64
C PHE A 119 21.05 18.78 -2.83
N LEU A 120 19.82 18.69 -3.38
CA LEU A 120 19.43 19.53 -4.52
C LEU A 120 19.14 20.96 -4.10
N ILE A 121 18.43 21.14 -3.01
CA ILE A 121 17.93 22.47 -2.59
C ILE A 121 18.67 22.96 -1.34
N GLY A 122 18.66 22.20 -0.26
CA GLY A 122 19.37 22.57 0.94
C GLY A 122 18.65 22.23 2.26
N PRO A 123 19.26 22.61 3.41
CA PRO A 123 18.78 22.19 4.73
C PRO A 123 17.40 22.76 5.08
N ARG A 124 17.06 23.99 4.64
CA ARG A 124 15.74 24.59 4.90
C ARG A 124 14.60 23.82 4.26
N MET A 125 14.82 23.31 3.05
CA MET A 125 13.85 22.44 2.36
C MET A 125 13.61 21.15 3.10
N VAL A 126 14.66 20.48 3.59
CA VAL A 126 14.56 19.23 4.35
C VAL A 126 13.76 19.41 5.64
N MET A 127 13.99 20.52 6.34
CA MET A 127 13.26 20.79 7.57
C MET A 127 11.78 21.02 7.35
N GLY A 128 11.43 21.79 6.34
CA GLY A 128 10.04 21.96 5.92
C GLY A 128 9.42 20.62 5.54
N LEU A 129 10.12 19.82 4.73
CA LEU A 129 9.68 18.51 4.28
C LEU A 129 9.41 17.55 5.45
N LEU A 130 10.30 17.52 6.44
CA LEU A 130 10.09 16.71 7.65
C LEU A 130 8.91 17.19 8.47
N ALA A 131 8.79 18.50 8.70
CA ALA A 131 7.68 19.07 9.47
C ALA A 131 6.32 18.74 8.83
N GLY A 132 6.19 18.94 7.52
CA GLY A 132 4.98 18.61 6.77
C GLY A 132 4.67 17.12 6.77
N CYS A 133 5.69 16.28 6.53
CA CYS A 133 5.54 14.83 6.51
C CYS A 133 5.12 14.28 7.88
N ILE A 134 5.76 14.71 8.97
CA ILE A 134 5.43 14.24 10.32
C ILE A 134 3.97 14.59 10.66
N GLY A 135 3.55 15.83 10.44
CA GLY A 135 2.20 16.26 10.73
C GLY A 135 1.15 15.47 9.97
N SER A 136 1.30 15.36 8.65
CA SER A 136 0.31 14.68 7.81
C SER A 136 0.34 13.16 7.97
N ALA A 137 1.53 12.53 8.08
CA ALA A 137 1.64 11.09 8.23
C ALA A 137 1.10 10.59 9.57
N ALA A 138 1.34 11.30 10.67
CA ALA A 138 0.81 10.92 11.97
C ALA A 138 -0.73 10.93 11.95
N MET A 139 -1.33 11.98 11.41
CA MET A 139 -2.79 12.07 11.29
C MET A 139 -3.37 10.98 10.38
N LEU A 140 -2.71 10.74 9.23
CA LEU A 140 -3.16 9.74 8.27
C LEU A 140 -3.02 8.32 8.82
N ALA A 141 -1.92 7.99 9.50
CA ALA A 141 -1.70 6.68 10.11
C ALA A 141 -2.75 6.37 11.20
N ILE A 142 -3.03 7.35 12.07
CA ILE A 142 -4.06 7.23 13.10
C ILE A 142 -5.45 7.05 12.46
N MET A 143 -5.77 7.82 11.44
CA MET A 143 -7.04 7.70 10.72
C MET A 143 -7.19 6.31 10.09
N MET A 144 -6.18 5.83 9.36
CA MET A 144 -6.23 4.53 8.70
C MET A 144 -6.34 3.38 9.71
N GLY A 145 -5.57 3.41 10.79
CA GLY A 145 -5.62 2.39 11.84
C GLY A 145 -6.99 2.32 12.51
N ASN A 146 -7.54 3.48 12.88
CA ASN A 146 -8.84 3.56 13.54
C ASN A 146 -10.00 3.20 12.60
N ALA A 147 -10.01 3.72 11.39
CA ALA A 147 -11.04 3.41 10.40
C ALA A 147 -11.05 1.92 10.03
N GLY A 148 -9.87 1.34 9.76
CA GLY A 148 -9.74 -0.08 9.46
C GLY A 148 -10.19 -0.96 10.63
N GLY A 149 -9.79 -0.60 11.87
CA GLY A 149 -10.22 -1.29 13.07
C GLY A 149 -11.72 -1.21 13.33
N ALA A 150 -12.33 -0.07 13.03
CA ALA A 150 -13.80 0.11 13.17
C ALA A 150 -14.57 -0.78 12.19
N TRP A 151 -14.12 -0.89 10.94
CA TRP A 151 -14.77 -1.75 9.94
C TRP A 151 -14.61 -3.24 10.25
N ASP A 152 -13.44 -3.69 10.70
CA ASP A 152 -13.22 -5.05 11.17
C ASP A 152 -14.14 -5.39 12.37
N ASN A 153 -14.23 -4.49 13.36
CA ASN A 153 -15.12 -4.67 14.48
C ASN A 153 -16.60 -4.71 14.07
N SER A 154 -17.01 -3.91 13.09
CA SER A 154 -18.37 -3.92 12.55
C SER A 154 -18.70 -5.27 11.89
N LYS A 155 -17.77 -5.83 11.10
CA LYS A 155 -17.92 -7.18 10.53
C LYS A 155 -18.07 -8.24 11.61
N LYS A 156 -17.18 -8.23 12.63
CA LYS A 156 -17.25 -9.17 13.77
C LYS A 156 -18.56 -9.06 14.55
N LEU A 157 -19.11 -7.84 14.69
CA LEU A 157 -20.42 -7.64 15.31
C LEU A 157 -21.53 -8.28 14.46
N CYS A 158 -21.52 -8.08 13.15
CA CYS A 158 -22.48 -8.73 12.23
C CYS A 158 -22.40 -10.26 12.27
N GLU A 159 -21.20 -10.81 12.46
CA GLU A 159 -21.00 -12.25 12.63
C GLU A 159 -21.61 -12.74 13.96
N LYS A 160 -21.36 -12.05 15.07
CA LYS A 160 -21.95 -12.36 16.38
C LYS A 160 -23.47 -12.30 16.38
N LEU A 161 -24.05 -11.34 15.67
CA LEU A 161 -25.51 -11.18 15.52
C LEU A 161 -26.12 -12.11 14.47
N GLN A 162 -25.30 -12.92 13.79
CA GLN A 162 -25.70 -13.83 12.70
C GLN A 162 -26.40 -13.15 11.50
N ILE A 163 -26.16 -11.83 11.30
CA ILE A 163 -26.74 -11.03 10.22
C ILE A 163 -25.79 -10.87 9.01
N LYS A 164 -24.70 -11.64 8.93
CA LYS A 164 -23.69 -11.54 7.85
C LYS A 164 -24.27 -11.69 6.45
N LYS A 165 -25.38 -12.46 6.29
CA LYS A 165 -26.04 -12.67 5.00
C LYS A 165 -26.98 -11.53 4.57
N THR A 166 -27.30 -10.60 5.47
CA THR A 166 -28.12 -9.41 5.17
C THR A 166 -27.30 -8.37 4.41
N ASP A 167 -27.97 -7.37 3.83
CA ASP A 167 -27.28 -6.29 3.11
C ASP A 167 -26.37 -5.46 4.02
N VAL A 168 -26.74 -5.29 5.30
CA VAL A 168 -25.89 -4.67 6.33
C VAL A 168 -24.61 -5.50 6.53
N GLY A 169 -24.75 -6.83 6.69
CA GLY A 169 -23.62 -7.72 6.85
C GLY A 169 -22.69 -7.71 5.63
N LYS A 170 -23.26 -7.70 4.42
CA LYS A 170 -22.47 -7.58 3.17
C LYS A 170 -21.71 -6.26 3.10
N ALA A 171 -22.35 -5.13 3.46
CA ALA A 171 -21.69 -3.83 3.51
C ALA A 171 -20.54 -3.81 4.51
N CYS A 172 -20.71 -4.42 5.69
CA CYS A 172 -19.64 -4.57 6.68
C CYS A 172 -18.45 -5.39 6.15
N VAL A 173 -18.70 -6.46 5.38
CA VAL A 173 -17.63 -7.26 4.74
C VAL A 173 -16.89 -6.44 3.70
N VAL A 174 -17.57 -5.64 2.88
CA VAL A 174 -16.93 -4.75 1.91
C VAL A 174 -16.08 -3.69 2.62
N GLY A 175 -16.61 -3.08 3.68
CA GLY A 175 -15.87 -2.11 4.50
C GLY A 175 -14.60 -2.71 5.12
N ASP A 176 -14.69 -3.92 5.65
CA ASP A 176 -13.56 -4.66 6.21
C ASP A 176 -12.49 -4.98 5.13
N THR A 177 -12.91 -5.36 3.94
CA THR A 177 -12.00 -5.63 2.81
C THR A 177 -11.14 -4.41 2.45
N VAL A 178 -11.69 -3.19 2.59
CA VAL A 178 -10.94 -1.93 2.43
C VAL A 178 -10.17 -1.59 3.70
N GLY A 179 -10.74 -1.87 4.86
CA GLY A 179 -10.17 -1.55 6.17
C GLY A 179 -8.94 -2.36 6.54
N ASP A 180 -8.87 -3.63 6.17
CA ASP A 180 -7.72 -4.49 6.45
C ASP A 180 -6.42 -3.94 5.85
N PRO A 181 -6.33 -3.56 4.56
CA PRO A 181 -5.16 -2.88 4.03
C PRO A 181 -4.83 -1.56 4.72
N PHE A 182 -5.81 -0.80 5.19
CA PHE A 182 -5.58 0.44 5.94
C PHE A 182 -4.90 0.15 7.27
N LYS A 183 -5.45 -0.78 8.04
CA LYS A 183 -5.03 -1.12 9.40
C LYS A 183 -3.70 -1.89 9.40
N ASP A 184 -3.58 -2.91 8.55
CA ASP A 184 -2.52 -3.89 8.63
C ASP A 184 -1.35 -3.61 7.68
N THR A 185 -1.53 -2.75 6.65
CA THR A 185 -0.49 -2.43 5.67
C THR A 185 -0.15 -0.96 5.63
N SER A 186 -1.08 -0.09 5.22
CA SER A 186 -0.77 1.32 4.93
C SER A 186 -0.51 2.11 6.21
N GLY A 187 -1.32 1.91 7.28
CA GLY A 187 -1.11 2.56 8.57
C GLY A 187 0.28 2.30 9.16
N PRO A 188 0.66 1.05 9.42
CA PRO A 188 2.00 0.71 9.93
C PRO A 188 3.14 1.14 8.99
N SER A 189 2.92 1.11 7.67
CA SER A 189 3.93 1.55 6.69
C SER A 189 4.21 3.05 6.76
N LEU A 190 3.22 3.87 7.09
CA LEU A 190 3.40 5.31 7.32
C LEU A 190 4.28 5.60 8.54
N ASP A 191 4.20 4.81 9.60
CA ASP A 191 5.11 4.91 10.74
C ASP A 191 6.56 4.60 10.36
N ILE A 192 6.75 3.62 9.47
CA ILE A 192 8.07 3.28 8.91
C ILE A 192 8.57 4.42 8.02
N LEU A 193 7.72 5.01 7.18
CA LEU A 193 8.05 6.16 6.35
C LEU A 193 8.62 7.30 7.20
N LEU A 194 7.93 7.68 8.28
CA LEU A 194 8.37 8.74 9.20
C LEU A 194 9.74 8.44 9.79
N LYS A 195 9.95 7.23 10.27
CA LYS A 195 11.23 6.81 10.88
C LYS A 195 12.36 6.83 9.85
N LEU A 196 12.13 6.30 8.66
CA LEU A 196 13.14 6.30 7.59
C LEU A 196 13.50 7.71 7.16
N MET A 197 12.52 8.57 6.91
CA MET A 197 12.77 9.95 6.51
C MET A 197 13.52 10.74 7.60
N ALA A 198 13.13 10.57 8.86
CA ALA A 198 13.82 11.22 9.98
C ALA A 198 15.27 10.72 10.12
N MET A 199 15.50 9.40 10.04
CA MET A 199 16.83 8.81 10.14
C MET A 199 17.73 9.23 8.97
N VAL A 200 17.23 9.19 7.74
CA VAL A 200 18.00 9.61 6.55
C VAL A 200 18.36 11.09 6.65
N SER A 201 17.42 11.94 7.07
CA SER A 201 17.67 13.37 7.26
C SER A 201 18.71 13.65 8.36
N LEU A 202 18.65 12.88 9.45
CA LEU A 202 19.64 13.00 10.54
C LEU A 202 21.04 12.59 10.08
N LEU A 203 21.16 11.48 9.33
CA LEU A 203 22.44 11.02 8.79
C LEU A 203 23.03 11.98 7.76
N MET A 204 22.17 12.69 7.02
CA MET A 204 22.57 13.67 6.02
C MET A 204 22.92 15.02 6.64
N ALA A 205 22.38 15.36 7.81
CA ALA A 205 22.54 16.66 8.43
C ALA A 205 24.01 17.13 8.51
N PRO A 206 24.99 16.31 8.94
CA PRO A 206 26.40 16.75 8.98
C PRO A 206 27.02 17.04 7.61
N LEU A 207 26.47 16.46 6.54
CA LEU A 207 26.95 16.64 5.16
C LEU A 207 26.47 17.95 4.54
N ILE A 208 25.34 18.47 5.03
CA ILE A 208 24.74 19.71 4.54
C ILE A 208 24.88 20.87 5.54
N ASP A 209 25.44 20.59 6.74
CA ASP A 209 25.67 21.63 7.75
C ASP A 209 26.66 22.67 7.25
N GLY A 210 26.35 23.95 7.47
CA GLY A 210 27.16 25.07 7.02
C GLY A 210 27.12 25.35 5.51
N LYS A 211 26.32 24.61 4.74
CA LYS A 211 26.12 24.82 3.31
C LYS A 211 24.97 25.78 3.05
N ASP A 212 25.14 26.64 2.05
CA ASP A 212 24.06 27.48 1.57
C ASP A 212 23.09 26.69 0.65
N ASP A 213 21.88 27.21 0.47
CA ASP A 213 20.92 26.61 -0.44
C ASP A 213 21.50 26.56 -1.86
N TRP A 214 21.25 25.45 -2.56
CA TRP A 214 21.76 25.16 -3.90
C TRP A 214 23.28 24.97 -4.02
N GLU A 215 24.05 25.01 -2.95
CA GLU A 215 25.52 24.80 -3.02
C GLU A 215 25.88 23.40 -3.50
N LEU A 216 25.14 22.39 -3.09
CA LEU A 216 25.35 20.97 -3.44
C LEU A 216 24.40 20.48 -4.53
N TRP A 217 23.78 21.38 -5.32
CA TRP A 217 22.76 21.02 -6.31
C TRP A 217 23.20 19.94 -7.29
N TYR A 218 24.49 19.89 -7.66
CA TYR A 218 25.03 18.90 -8.58
C TYR A 218 24.96 17.47 -8.00
N VAL A 219 25.16 17.30 -6.68
CA VAL A 219 25.02 16.01 -6.01
C VAL A 219 23.56 15.58 -6.03
N GLY A 220 22.65 16.49 -5.68
CA GLY A 220 21.22 16.25 -5.74
C GLY A 220 20.72 15.93 -7.15
N ALA A 221 21.24 16.62 -8.16
CA ALA A 221 20.94 16.35 -9.56
C ALA A 221 21.40 14.94 -10.02
N ILE A 222 22.59 14.51 -9.61
CA ILE A 222 23.10 13.16 -9.92
C ILE A 222 22.21 12.11 -9.24
N ILE A 223 21.87 12.28 -7.98
CA ILE A 223 21.00 11.36 -7.24
C ILE A 223 19.62 11.29 -7.92
N SER A 224 19.05 12.43 -8.29
CA SER A 224 17.77 12.50 -8.99
C SER A 224 17.80 11.78 -10.34
N LEU A 225 18.87 11.97 -11.11
CA LEU A 225 19.06 11.31 -12.40
C LEU A 225 19.18 9.79 -12.23
N LEU A 226 19.93 9.33 -11.23
CA LEU A 226 20.06 7.90 -10.92
C LEU A 226 18.71 7.30 -10.50
N CYS A 227 17.92 8.01 -9.69
CA CYS A 227 16.58 7.59 -9.33
C CYS A 227 15.65 7.51 -10.53
N LEU A 228 15.68 8.48 -11.44
CA LEU A 228 14.89 8.46 -12.67
C LEU A 228 15.28 7.29 -13.56
N ILE A 229 16.58 7.04 -13.74
CA ILE A 229 17.07 5.88 -14.51
C ILE A 229 16.63 4.57 -13.85
N ALA A 230 16.79 4.44 -12.54
CA ALA A 230 16.37 3.24 -11.81
C ALA A 230 14.85 3.00 -11.94
N THR A 231 14.05 4.03 -11.78
CA THR A 231 12.59 3.96 -11.95
C THR A 231 12.23 3.60 -13.38
N GLY A 232 12.88 4.20 -14.38
CA GLY A 232 12.68 3.88 -15.80
C GLY A 232 13.02 2.41 -16.12
N VAL A 233 14.13 1.89 -15.58
CA VAL A 233 14.51 0.48 -15.72
C VAL A 233 13.50 -0.45 -15.06
N LEU A 234 13.00 -0.10 -13.86
CA LEU A 234 11.96 -0.87 -13.17
C LEU A 234 10.65 -0.90 -13.96
N MET A 235 10.27 0.23 -14.56
CA MET A 235 9.10 0.32 -15.44
C MET A 235 9.30 -0.51 -16.72
N TYR A 236 10.47 -0.40 -17.35
CA TYR A 236 10.79 -1.18 -18.56
C TYR A 236 10.79 -2.69 -18.32
N LYS A 237 11.30 -3.13 -17.18
CA LYS A 237 11.26 -4.55 -16.76
C LYS A 237 9.87 -5.01 -16.32
N GLY A 238 8.87 -4.13 -16.30
CA GLY A 238 7.52 -4.47 -15.88
C GLY A 238 7.39 -4.78 -14.37
N ILE A 239 8.41 -4.41 -13.58
CA ILE A 239 8.38 -4.55 -12.12
C ILE A 239 7.45 -3.48 -11.53
N LEU A 240 7.55 -2.26 -12.06
CA LEU A 240 6.67 -1.14 -11.71
C LEU A 240 5.65 -0.96 -12.82
N THR A 241 4.41 -1.36 -12.59
CA THR A 241 3.33 -1.19 -13.56
C THR A 241 2.22 -0.34 -12.93
N TRP A 242 1.76 0.68 -13.66
CA TRP A 242 0.61 1.51 -13.29
C TRP A 242 -0.72 0.91 -13.74
N LYS A 243 -0.68 -0.28 -14.39
CA LYS A 243 -1.92 -0.94 -14.84
C LYS A 243 -2.67 -1.46 -13.63
N ASP A 244 -3.94 -1.10 -13.57
CA ASP A 244 -4.86 -1.66 -12.61
C ASP A 244 -5.09 -3.15 -12.93
N PRO A 245 -4.63 -4.08 -12.07
CA PRO A 245 -4.80 -5.50 -12.33
C PRO A 245 -6.26 -5.95 -12.30
N LEU A 246 -7.15 -5.15 -11.69
CA LEU A 246 -8.58 -5.41 -11.57
C LEU A 246 -9.43 -4.64 -12.60
N GLY A 247 -8.84 -3.75 -13.39
CA GLY A 247 -9.56 -2.92 -14.37
C GLY A 247 -10.42 -3.71 -15.33
N GLY A 248 -9.90 -4.85 -15.83
CA GLY A 248 -10.71 -5.76 -16.68
C GLY A 248 -11.79 -6.54 -15.94
N ALA A 249 -11.64 -6.76 -14.63
CA ALA A 249 -12.64 -7.43 -13.80
C ALA A 249 -13.78 -6.46 -13.37
N ALA A 250 -13.45 -5.19 -13.15
CA ALA A 250 -14.44 -4.15 -12.84
C ALA A 250 -15.39 -3.89 -14.01
N ASP A 251 -14.87 -3.85 -15.23
CA ASP A 251 -15.69 -3.70 -16.44
C ASP A 251 -16.60 -4.91 -16.65
N GLY A 252 -16.13 -6.13 -16.38
CA GLY A 252 -16.93 -7.36 -16.40
C GLY A 252 -17.99 -7.41 -15.30
N ALA A 253 -17.68 -6.94 -14.10
CA ALA A 253 -18.59 -6.88 -12.96
C ALA A 253 -19.67 -5.80 -13.17
N ALA A 254 -19.31 -4.64 -13.68
CA ALA A 254 -20.25 -3.58 -14.03
C ALA A 254 -21.20 -4.01 -15.17
N ALA A 255 -20.69 -4.74 -16.17
CA ALA A 255 -21.49 -5.30 -17.24
C ALA A 255 -22.46 -6.40 -16.74
N SER A 256 -22.08 -7.17 -15.72
CA SER A 256 -22.96 -8.17 -15.11
C SER A 256 -23.98 -7.57 -14.14
N ALA A 257 -23.61 -6.52 -13.40
CA ALA A 257 -24.51 -5.79 -12.51
C ALA A 257 -25.62 -5.06 -13.28
N ASN A 258 -25.32 -4.58 -14.48
CA ASN A 258 -26.31 -3.95 -15.35
C ASN A 258 -27.28 -4.94 -16.01
N LYS A 259 -27.04 -6.26 -15.88
CA LYS A 259 -27.96 -7.33 -16.31
C LYS A 259 -28.88 -7.86 -15.20
N VAL A 260 -28.68 -7.42 -13.96
CA VAL A 260 -29.61 -7.72 -12.86
C VAL A 260 -30.75 -6.72 -12.96
N ALA A 261 -31.98 -7.25 -13.26
CA ALA A 261 -33.20 -6.48 -13.40
C ALA A 261 -33.43 -5.54 -12.18
N PRO A 262 -34.04 -4.37 -12.36
CA PRO A 262 -34.35 -3.47 -11.27
C PRO A 262 -35.20 -4.19 -10.23
N MET A 263 -34.75 -4.16 -8.98
CA MET A 263 -35.55 -4.66 -7.86
C MET A 263 -36.87 -3.91 -7.82
N SER A 264 -37.98 -4.66 -7.88
CA SER A 264 -39.28 -4.12 -7.62
C SER A 264 -39.32 -3.44 -6.26
N GLU A 265 -39.75 -2.17 -6.22
CA GLU A 265 -39.98 -1.43 -5.00
C GLU A 265 -40.88 -2.21 -4.06
N PRO A 266 -40.61 -2.26 -2.75
CA PRO A 266 -41.57 -2.83 -1.81
C PRO A 266 -42.79 -1.90 -1.76
N THR A 267 -43.93 -2.39 -2.21
CA THR A 267 -45.23 -1.77 -1.92
C THR A 267 -45.43 -1.73 -0.41
N VAL A 268 -45.66 -0.52 0.09
CA VAL A 268 -46.01 -0.20 1.49
C VAL A 268 -47.34 -0.87 1.88
#